data_a2a6bf1f8ab0c4b4608675f8cc43c489
#
_entry.id   a2a6bf1f8ab0c4b4608675f8cc43c489
#
_cell.length_a   1.000
_cell.length_b   1.000
_cell.length_c   1.000
_cell.angle_alpha   90.00
_cell.angle_beta   90.00
_cell.angle_gamma   90.00
#
_symmetry.space_group_name_H-M   'P 1'
#
loop_
_entity.id
_entity.type
_entity.pdbx_description
1 polymer ?
#
loop_
_entity_poly.entity_id
_entity_poly.type
_entity_poly.pdbx_seq_one_letter_code
_entity_poly.pdbx_strand_id
1 'polypeptide(L)' 'MNDKEYIYILDYSDSTICEIVRDADDEREVENVLKEHGCNINTCSWMITDHKINEIITLNID' A
#
# COMPACT_ATOMS: atom_id res chain seq x y z
N MET A 1 -12.80 -1.55 -18.77
CA MET A 1 -11.48 -1.17 -18.32
C MET A 1 -11.35 -1.37 -16.84
N ASN A 2 -10.19 -1.79 -16.42
CA ASN A 2 -9.96 -2.00 -15.01
C ASN A 2 -9.36 -0.73 -14.42
N ASP A 3 -10.17 -0.01 -13.64
CA ASP A 3 -9.74 1.25 -13.05
C ASP A 3 -9.54 1.09 -11.56
N LYS A 4 -8.69 0.15 -11.19
CA LYS A 4 -8.36 -0.09 -9.80
C LYS A 4 -6.99 0.48 -9.47
N GLU A 5 -6.85 0.91 -8.24
CA GLU A 5 -5.60 1.41 -7.71
C GLU A 5 -5.23 0.55 -6.51
N TYR A 6 -3.95 0.20 -6.42
CA TYR A 6 -3.46 -0.69 -5.38
C TYR A 6 -2.50 0.09 -4.50
N ILE A 7 -2.73 0.05 -3.20
CA ILE A 7 -1.89 0.73 -2.22
C ILE A 7 -1.20 -0.33 -1.39
N TYR A 8 0.12 -0.36 -1.42
CA TYR A 8 0.92 -1.31 -0.65
C TYR A 8 1.58 -0.58 0.50
N ILE A 9 1.37 -1.07 1.71
CA ILE A 9 1.79 -0.41 2.93
C ILE A 9 2.77 -1.31 3.66
N LEU A 10 3.92 -0.72 4.01
CA LEU A 10 4.90 -1.40 4.85
C LEU A 10 4.79 -0.80 6.24
N ASP A 11 4.34 -1.59 7.18
CA ASP A 11 4.14 -1.15 8.56
C ASP A 11 5.33 -1.58 9.40
N TYR A 12 6.13 -0.62 9.82
CA TYR A 12 7.37 -0.89 10.53
C TYR A 12 7.12 -1.32 11.97
N SER A 13 6.03 -0.88 12.57
CA SER A 13 5.75 -1.20 13.96
C SER A 13 5.33 -2.66 14.11
N ASP A 14 4.64 -3.21 13.13
CA ASP A 14 4.15 -4.59 13.17
C ASP A 14 4.93 -5.53 12.26
N SER A 15 5.83 -4.98 11.45
CA SER A 15 6.58 -5.76 10.46
C SER A 15 5.63 -6.46 9.47
N THR A 16 4.61 -5.75 9.02
CA THR A 16 3.61 -6.31 8.12
C THR A 16 3.56 -5.54 6.82
N ILE A 17 3.03 -6.21 5.80
CA ILE A 17 2.77 -5.60 4.50
C ILE A 17 1.29 -5.76 4.22
N CYS A 18 0.62 -4.66 3.92
CA CYS A 18 -0.82 -4.66 3.66
C CYS A 18 -1.10 -4.20 2.25
N GLU A 19 -2.22 -4.67 1.70
CA GLU A 19 -2.69 -4.24 0.40
C GLU A 19 -4.10 -3.66 0.54
N ILE A 20 -4.30 -2.49 -0.02
CA ILE A 20 -5.63 -1.87 -0.10
C ILE A 20 -5.95 -1.69 -1.57
N VAL A 21 -7.12 -2.16 -1.99
CA VAL A 21 -7.58 -2.00 -3.36
C VAL A 21 -8.76 -1.03 -3.35
N ARG A 22 -8.68 -0.02 -4.19
CA ARG A 22 -9.78 0.94 -4.31
C ARG A 22 -9.96 1.34 -5.77
N ASP A 23 -11.03 2.06 -6.04
CA ASP A 23 -11.26 2.57 -7.39
C ASP A 23 -10.24 3.66 -7.72
N ALA A 24 -9.77 3.66 -8.95
CA ALA A 24 -8.74 4.62 -9.36
C ALA A 24 -9.25 6.06 -9.33
N ASP A 25 -10.56 6.25 -9.43
CA ASP A 25 -11.16 7.58 -9.39
C ASP A 25 -11.59 7.99 -7.99
N ASP A 26 -11.20 7.23 -6.98
CA ASP A 26 -11.46 7.59 -5.58
C ASP A 26 -10.64 8.82 -5.24
N GLU A 27 -11.30 9.88 -4.81
CA GLU A 27 -10.66 11.17 -4.56
C GLU A 27 -10.14 11.36 -3.15
N ARG A 28 -10.32 10.35 -2.29
CA ARG A 28 -9.85 10.47 -0.91
C ARG A 28 -8.33 10.49 -0.88
N GLU A 29 -7.80 11.29 0.03
CA GLU A 29 -6.35 11.31 0.26
C GLU A 29 -5.90 9.93 0.74
N VAL A 30 -4.76 9.47 0.22
CA VAL A 30 -4.23 8.16 0.60
C VAL A 30 -4.00 8.09 2.11
N GLU A 31 -3.45 9.16 2.70
CA GLU A 31 -3.20 9.18 4.13
C GLU A 31 -4.48 8.99 4.94
N ASN A 32 -5.60 9.55 4.47
CA ASN A 32 -6.87 9.37 5.15
C ASN A 32 -7.36 7.93 5.03
N VAL A 33 -7.16 7.32 3.86
CA VAL A 33 -7.52 5.92 3.66
C VAL A 33 -6.72 5.03 4.61
N LEU A 34 -5.43 5.30 4.76
CA LEU A 34 -4.58 4.52 5.65
C LEU A 34 -5.05 4.66 7.10
N LYS A 35 -5.41 5.86 7.51
CA LYS A 35 -5.90 6.09 8.88
C LYS A 35 -7.20 5.35 9.14
N GLU A 36 -8.09 5.30 8.15
CA GLU A 36 -9.35 4.58 8.28
C GLU A 36 -9.12 3.09 8.48
N HIS A 37 -8.02 2.58 7.98
CA HIS A 37 -7.67 1.16 8.13
C HIS A 37 -6.79 0.90 9.34
N GLY A 38 -6.59 1.90 10.18
CA GLY A 38 -5.84 1.73 11.41
C GLY A 38 -4.33 1.81 11.24
N CYS A 39 -3.86 2.33 10.13
CA CYS A 39 -2.42 2.46 9.90
C CYS A 39 -1.92 3.78 10.49
N ASN A 40 -0.75 3.71 11.13
CA ASN A 40 -0.10 4.91 11.66
C ASN A 40 0.88 5.41 10.61
N ILE A 41 0.56 6.54 9.98
CA ILE A 41 1.37 7.06 8.87
C ILE A 41 2.79 7.43 9.28
N ASN A 42 3.04 7.59 10.58
CA ASN A 42 4.38 7.91 11.09
C ASN A 42 5.29 6.68 11.14
N THR A 43 4.72 5.48 11.11
CA THR A 43 5.48 4.24 11.19
C THR A 43 5.28 3.38 9.96
N CYS A 44 4.74 3.94 8.89
CA CYS A 44 4.45 3.21 7.66
C CYS A 44 5.05 3.93 6.46
N SER A 45 5.40 3.15 5.46
CA SER A 45 5.65 3.67 4.12
C SER A 45 4.65 3.02 3.19
N TRP A 46 4.31 3.69 2.09
CA TRP A 46 3.36 3.12 1.16
C TRP A 46 3.74 3.46 -0.27
N MET A 47 3.20 2.67 -1.16
CA MET A 47 3.41 2.83 -2.59
C MET A 47 2.08 2.62 -3.28
N ILE A 48 1.82 3.41 -4.31
CA ILE A 48 0.58 3.33 -5.07
C ILE A 48 0.92 2.83 -6.47
N THR A 49 0.20 1.81 -6.93
CA THR A 49 0.39 1.27 -8.26
C THR A 49 -0.95 1.11 -8.96
N ASP A 50 -0.89 0.96 -10.27
CA ASP A 50 -2.09 0.71 -11.06
C ASP A 50 -2.30 -0.77 -11.37
N HIS A 51 -1.48 -1.63 -10.77
CA HIS A 51 -1.57 -3.07 -10.98
C HIS A 51 -1.16 -3.80 -9.70
N LYS A 52 -1.62 -5.02 -9.57
CA LYS A 52 -1.28 -5.86 -8.42
C LYS A 52 0.17 -6.29 -8.51
N ILE A 53 0.88 -6.24 -7.39
CA ILE A 53 2.24 -6.75 -7.31
C ILE A 53 2.16 -8.26 -7.39
N ASN A 54 2.83 -8.83 -8.37
CA ASN A 54 2.85 -10.28 -8.55
C ASN A 54 4.26 -10.85 -8.57
N GLU A 55 5.24 -10.04 -8.18
CA GLU A 55 6.61 -10.49 -8.17
C GLU A 55 7.37 -9.79 -7.05
N ILE A 56 8.09 -10.55 -6.26
CA ILE A 56 8.96 -10.03 -5.21
C ILE A 56 10.36 -10.51 -5.53
N ILE A 57 11.30 -9.56 -5.62
CA ILE A 57 12.68 -9.87 -5.90
C ILE A 57 13.45 -9.88 -4.59
N THR A 58 14.06 -11.01 -4.31
CA THR A 58 14.87 -11.15 -3.10
C THR A 58 16.34 -10.97 -3.46
N LEU A 59 16.97 -10.05 -2.77
CA LEU A 59 18.41 -9.79 -2.96
C LEU A 59 19.14 -10.28 -1.74
N ASN A 60 20.14 -11.13 -1.97
CA ASN A 60 20.98 -11.65 -0.87
C ASN A 60 22.27 -10.85 -0.84
N ILE A 61 22.54 -10.27 0.32
CA ILE A 61 23.76 -9.48 0.52
C ILE A 61 24.58 -10.19 1.58
N ASP A 62 25.77 -10.60 1.19
CA ASP A 62 26.70 -11.28 2.09
C ASP A 62 27.72 -10.34 2.65
#